data_2d0e645706b5024292deaeb1caff34cf
#
_entry.id   2d0e645706b5024292deaeb1caff34cf
#
_cell.length_a   1.000
_cell.length_b   1.000
_cell.length_c   1.000
_cell.angle_alpha   90.00
_cell.angle_beta   90.00
_cell.angle_gamma   90.00
#
_symmetry.space_group_name_H-M   'P 1'
#
loop_
_entity.id
_entity.type
_entity.pdbx_description
1 polymer ?
#
loop_
_entity_poly.entity_id
_entity_poly.type
_entity_poly.pdbx_seq_one_letter_code
_entity_poly.pdbx_strand_id
1 'polypeptide(L)'
;MTPQAPTPAYRRLSVEERRSQLLEAALSLFAHSTPEDVSLDDVAEAAGVSRPLVYRYFPGGKQQLYEAALMSAADELRHCFDEPHEGPLLPRLSRALDRYLAFVDQHDTGFSALLQGGSVVETSRTTAIVDGVRRAAAEHILSHLHVDEPGPRLRMTIRMWITAVEAASLIWLDEGKQPPLEELRDWLVEQFVAVLAVTARRDAQCDELVRALATDL
;
A
#
# COMPACT_ATOMS: atom_id res chain seq x y z
N MET A 1 -32.98 -4.19 47.98
CA MET A 1 -33.28 -4.28 46.53
C MET A 1 -32.10 -3.65 45.81
N THR A 2 -31.23 -4.49 45.28
CA THR A 2 -30.04 -4.07 44.51
C THR A 2 -30.48 -3.86 43.07
N PRO A 3 -30.22 -2.71 42.43
CA PRO A 3 -30.54 -2.52 41.03
C PRO A 3 -29.66 -3.41 40.15
N GLN A 4 -30.30 -4.23 39.35
CA GLN A 4 -29.67 -5.10 38.36
C GLN A 4 -29.15 -4.21 37.22
N ALA A 5 -27.84 -4.27 36.97
CA ALA A 5 -27.21 -3.57 35.84
C ALA A 5 -27.84 -4.02 34.53
N PRO A 6 -28.12 -3.12 33.59
CA PRO A 6 -28.68 -3.49 32.30
C PRO A 6 -27.69 -4.37 31.52
N THR A 7 -28.17 -5.54 31.11
CA THR A 7 -27.47 -6.44 30.20
C THR A 7 -27.16 -5.67 28.91
N PRO A 8 -25.91 -5.69 28.39
CA PRO A 8 -25.61 -5.00 27.15
C PRO A 8 -26.50 -5.53 26.05
N ALA A 9 -27.31 -4.63 25.45
CA ALA A 9 -28.15 -4.97 24.31
C ALA A 9 -27.23 -5.43 23.16
N TYR A 10 -27.35 -6.71 22.78
CA TYR A 10 -26.65 -7.26 21.61
C TYR A 10 -27.08 -6.50 20.35
N ARG A 11 -26.29 -5.49 19.97
CA ARG A 11 -26.54 -4.69 18.79
C ARG A 11 -26.23 -5.55 17.56
N ARG A 12 -27.27 -5.90 16.83
CA ARG A 12 -27.12 -6.65 15.58
C ARG A 12 -26.43 -5.73 14.56
N LEU A 13 -25.21 -6.09 14.13
CA LEU A 13 -24.47 -5.35 13.11
C LEU A 13 -25.26 -5.35 11.78
N SER A 14 -25.20 -4.25 11.05
CA SER A 14 -25.66 -4.18 9.67
C SER A 14 -24.88 -5.12 8.77
N VAL A 15 -25.30 -5.30 7.53
CA VAL A 15 -24.60 -6.14 6.54
C VAL A 15 -23.22 -5.54 6.26
N GLU A 16 -23.12 -4.23 6.11
CA GLU A 16 -21.88 -3.50 5.87
C GLU A 16 -20.93 -3.58 7.06
N GLU A 17 -21.42 -3.30 8.27
CA GLU A 17 -20.61 -3.40 9.49
C GLU A 17 -20.05 -4.80 9.68
N ARG A 18 -20.86 -5.82 9.40
CA ARG A 18 -20.41 -7.23 9.50
C ARG A 18 -19.38 -7.56 8.41
N ARG A 19 -19.56 -7.07 7.19
CA ARG A 19 -18.61 -7.26 6.11
C ARG A 19 -17.27 -6.60 6.43
N SER A 20 -17.29 -5.38 6.95
CA SER A 20 -16.09 -4.66 7.39
C SER A 20 -15.35 -5.41 8.50
N GLN A 21 -16.08 -5.90 9.51
CA GLN A 21 -15.49 -6.72 10.58
C GLN A 21 -14.75 -7.95 10.05
N LEU A 22 -15.33 -8.65 9.06
CA LEU A 22 -14.69 -9.81 8.44
C LEU A 22 -13.44 -9.42 7.63
N LEU A 23 -13.49 -8.27 6.95
CA LEU A 23 -12.35 -7.75 6.19
C LEU A 23 -11.22 -7.31 7.12
N GLU A 24 -11.52 -6.62 8.22
CA GLU A 24 -10.52 -6.23 9.22
C GLU A 24 -9.80 -7.44 9.82
N ALA A 25 -10.56 -8.49 10.18
CA ALA A 25 -9.98 -9.73 10.66
C ALA A 25 -9.09 -10.42 9.60
N ALA A 26 -9.55 -10.45 8.34
CA ALA A 26 -8.78 -11.01 7.23
C ALA A 26 -7.51 -10.20 6.96
N LEU A 27 -7.59 -8.86 6.92
CA LEU A 27 -6.44 -7.98 6.74
C LEU A 27 -5.39 -8.20 7.81
N SER A 28 -5.80 -8.26 9.09
CA SER A 28 -4.89 -8.51 10.20
C SER A 28 -4.16 -9.85 10.08
N LEU A 29 -4.84 -10.90 9.62
CA LEU A 29 -4.23 -12.21 9.41
C LEU A 29 -3.29 -12.21 8.20
N PHE A 30 -3.72 -11.65 7.06
CA PHE A 30 -2.91 -11.57 5.84
C PHE A 30 -1.75 -10.59 5.95
N ALA A 31 -1.78 -9.63 6.88
CA ALA A 31 -0.64 -8.76 7.15
C ALA A 31 0.57 -9.52 7.70
N HIS A 32 0.30 -10.59 8.48
CA HIS A 32 1.33 -11.31 9.25
C HIS A 32 1.46 -12.79 8.87
N SER A 33 0.76 -13.24 7.83
CA SER A 33 0.78 -14.62 7.37
C SER A 33 0.64 -14.70 5.86
N THR A 34 1.24 -15.74 5.27
CA THR A 34 1.06 -15.94 3.83
C THR A 34 -0.40 -16.28 3.51
N PRO A 35 -0.90 -15.95 2.31
CA PRO A 35 -2.27 -16.29 1.93
C PRO A 35 -2.59 -17.79 2.04
N GLU A 36 -1.60 -18.67 1.87
CA GLU A 36 -1.73 -20.11 1.99
C GLU A 36 -2.05 -20.55 3.41
N ASP A 37 -1.41 -19.92 4.39
CA ASP A 37 -1.48 -20.29 5.80
C ASP A 37 -2.77 -19.79 6.48
N VAL A 38 -3.46 -18.80 5.92
CA VAL A 38 -4.72 -18.29 6.46
C VAL A 38 -5.91 -19.09 5.97
N SER A 39 -6.69 -19.67 6.87
CA SER A 39 -7.94 -20.35 6.55
C SER A 39 -9.17 -19.48 6.84
N LEU A 40 -10.34 -19.89 6.32
CA LEU A 40 -11.61 -19.24 6.66
C LEU A 40 -12.04 -19.50 8.10
N ASP A 41 -11.52 -20.55 8.73
CA ASP A 41 -11.76 -20.83 10.15
C ASP A 41 -10.99 -19.84 11.01
N ASP A 42 -9.73 -19.50 10.66
CA ASP A 42 -8.93 -18.49 11.35
C ASP A 42 -9.60 -17.12 11.28
N VAL A 43 -10.13 -16.76 10.10
CA VAL A 43 -10.88 -15.50 9.94
C VAL A 43 -12.17 -15.49 10.75
N ALA A 44 -12.88 -16.61 10.80
CA ALA A 44 -14.10 -16.74 11.60
C ALA A 44 -13.79 -16.60 13.10
N GLU A 45 -12.71 -17.23 13.58
CA GLU A 45 -12.24 -17.14 14.97
C GLU A 45 -11.83 -15.69 15.29
N ALA A 46 -10.98 -15.07 14.47
CA ALA A 46 -10.51 -13.69 14.67
C ALA A 46 -11.66 -12.67 14.68
N ALA A 47 -12.67 -12.88 13.84
CA ALA A 47 -13.87 -12.03 13.79
C ALA A 47 -14.92 -12.38 14.87
N GLY A 48 -14.73 -13.47 15.64
CA GLY A 48 -15.69 -13.91 16.65
C GLY A 48 -17.03 -14.38 16.05
N VAL A 49 -17.00 -15.03 14.89
CA VAL A 49 -18.19 -15.48 14.15
C VAL A 49 -18.08 -16.95 13.75
N SER A 50 -19.17 -17.53 13.22
CA SER A 50 -19.12 -18.89 12.68
C SER A 50 -18.61 -18.92 11.23
N ARG A 51 -17.90 -19.99 10.84
CA ARG A 51 -17.46 -20.23 9.46
C ARG A 51 -18.58 -20.11 8.41
N PRO A 52 -19.80 -20.65 8.62
CA PRO A 52 -20.92 -20.46 7.68
C PRO A 52 -21.27 -18.98 7.46
N LEU A 53 -21.04 -18.11 8.47
CA LEU A 53 -21.27 -16.67 8.31
C LEU A 53 -20.22 -16.07 7.37
N VAL A 54 -18.96 -16.48 7.44
CA VAL A 54 -17.90 -16.01 6.51
C VAL A 54 -18.30 -16.40 5.07
N TYR A 55 -18.69 -17.64 4.81
CA TYR A 55 -19.16 -18.07 3.48
C TYR A 55 -20.39 -17.32 2.98
N ARG A 56 -21.26 -16.86 3.87
CA ARG A 56 -22.44 -16.05 3.49
C ARG A 56 -22.05 -14.70 2.91
N TYR A 57 -20.97 -14.08 3.42
CA TYR A 57 -20.47 -12.79 2.93
C TYR A 57 -19.47 -12.93 1.80
N PHE A 58 -18.74 -14.05 1.76
CA PHE A 58 -17.71 -14.36 0.78
C PHE A 58 -17.97 -15.77 0.19
N PRO A 59 -19.01 -15.93 -0.65
CA PRO A 59 -19.38 -17.23 -1.19
C PRO A 59 -18.30 -17.84 -2.11
N GLY A 60 -17.39 -17.02 -2.68
CA GLY A 60 -16.21 -17.47 -3.41
C GLY A 60 -15.07 -17.97 -2.50
N GLY A 61 -15.33 -18.05 -1.19
CA GLY A 61 -14.38 -18.59 -0.23
C GLY A 61 -13.14 -17.73 -0.01
N LYS A 62 -12.03 -18.40 0.28
CA LYS A 62 -10.74 -17.77 0.60
C LYS A 62 -10.25 -16.82 -0.49
N GLN A 63 -10.40 -17.20 -1.77
CA GLN A 63 -9.98 -16.38 -2.89
C GLN A 63 -10.71 -15.02 -2.91
N GLN A 64 -12.04 -15.03 -2.78
CA GLN A 64 -12.82 -13.80 -2.78
C GLN A 64 -12.52 -12.93 -1.56
N LEU A 65 -12.30 -13.55 -0.41
CA LEU A 65 -11.95 -12.85 0.82
C LEU A 65 -10.57 -12.19 0.69
N TYR A 66 -9.58 -12.91 0.16
CA TYR A 66 -8.24 -12.40 -0.09
C TYR A 66 -8.25 -11.23 -1.08
N GLU A 67 -8.93 -11.37 -2.22
CA GLU A 67 -9.07 -10.26 -3.19
C GLU A 67 -9.74 -9.02 -2.57
N ALA A 68 -10.73 -9.21 -1.71
CA ALA A 68 -11.40 -8.10 -1.03
C ALA A 68 -10.50 -7.44 0.04
N ALA A 69 -9.72 -8.23 0.77
CA ALA A 69 -8.72 -7.74 1.71
C ALA A 69 -7.61 -6.97 0.99
N LEU A 70 -7.08 -7.53 -0.11
CA LEU A 70 -6.08 -6.89 -0.93
C LEU A 70 -6.57 -5.56 -1.53
N MET A 71 -7.83 -5.49 -1.96
CA MET A 71 -8.43 -4.25 -2.46
C MET A 71 -8.52 -3.20 -1.35
N SER A 72 -8.88 -3.59 -0.12
CA SER A 72 -8.91 -2.69 1.04
C SER A 72 -7.51 -2.17 1.38
N ALA A 73 -6.49 -3.04 1.39
CA ALA A 73 -5.10 -2.64 1.60
C ALA A 73 -4.59 -1.72 0.48
N ALA A 74 -4.98 -1.99 -0.78
CA ALA A 74 -4.65 -1.13 -1.91
C ALA A 74 -5.28 0.27 -1.80
N ASP A 75 -6.51 0.37 -1.28
CA ASP A 75 -7.17 1.64 -1.03
C ASP A 75 -6.48 2.41 0.11
N GLU A 76 -6.09 1.74 1.19
CA GLU A 76 -5.28 2.32 2.26
C GLU A 76 -3.94 2.85 1.74
N LEU A 77 -3.25 2.05 0.92
CA LEU A 77 -1.98 2.43 0.32
C LEU A 77 -2.10 3.63 -0.63
N ARG A 78 -3.21 3.77 -1.36
CA ARG A 78 -3.49 4.96 -2.17
C ARG A 78 -3.61 6.21 -1.30
N HIS A 79 -4.23 6.12 -0.13
CA HIS A 79 -4.32 7.25 0.81
C HIS A 79 -2.95 7.67 1.38
N CYS A 80 -1.94 6.79 1.38
CA CYS A 80 -0.58 7.17 1.74
C CYS A 80 0.00 8.24 0.78
N PHE A 81 -0.51 8.31 -0.44
CA PHE A 81 -0.06 9.28 -1.45
C PHE A 81 -0.80 10.62 -1.37
N ASP A 82 -1.89 10.71 -0.59
CA ASP A 82 -2.67 11.94 -0.46
C ASP A 82 -1.84 13.02 0.27
N GLU A 83 -1.26 13.92 -0.51
CA GLU A 83 -0.49 15.07 -0.04
C GLU A 83 -1.06 16.36 -0.61
N PRO A 84 -1.14 17.44 0.20
CA PRO A 84 -1.46 18.77 -0.32
C PRO A 84 -0.42 19.19 -1.39
N HIS A 85 -0.87 19.96 -2.41
CA HIS A 85 0.02 20.49 -3.44
C HIS A 85 0.81 21.73 -2.98
N GLU A 86 0.81 22.03 -1.71
CA GLU A 86 1.45 23.20 -1.10
C GLU A 86 2.84 22.88 -0.56
N GLY A 87 3.77 23.80 -0.77
CA GLY A 87 5.15 23.69 -0.30
C GLY A 87 6.07 22.87 -1.20
N PRO A 88 7.37 22.76 -0.84
CA PRO A 88 8.39 22.12 -1.65
C PRO A 88 8.11 20.63 -1.92
N LEU A 89 8.52 20.15 -3.10
CA LEU A 89 8.21 18.77 -3.55
C LEU A 89 8.88 17.71 -2.67
N LEU A 90 10.18 17.87 -2.35
CA LEU A 90 10.93 16.83 -1.65
C LEU A 90 10.40 16.55 -0.23
N PRO A 91 10.07 17.56 0.60
CA PRO A 91 9.38 17.32 1.87
C PRO A 91 8.03 16.61 1.73
N ARG A 92 7.25 16.88 0.66
CA ARG A 92 5.98 16.17 0.38
C ARG A 92 6.24 14.70 0.04
N LEU A 93 7.25 14.46 -0.80
CA LEU A 93 7.67 13.10 -1.15
C LEU A 93 8.14 12.32 0.08
N SER A 94 8.92 12.96 0.96
CA SER A 94 9.37 12.34 2.23
C SER A 94 8.19 11.92 3.09
N ARG A 95 7.17 12.78 3.28
CA ARG A 95 5.98 12.43 4.07
C ARG A 95 5.15 11.30 3.44
N ALA A 96 5.03 11.27 2.10
CA ALA A 96 4.36 10.18 1.41
C ALA A 96 5.13 8.86 1.59
N LEU A 97 6.46 8.89 1.49
CA LEU A 97 7.31 7.73 1.75
C LEU A 97 7.26 7.28 3.21
N ASP A 98 7.19 8.20 4.18
CA ASP A 98 7.02 7.83 5.60
C ASP A 98 5.76 7.00 5.81
N ARG A 99 4.62 7.43 5.24
CA ARG A 99 3.36 6.67 5.33
C ARG A 99 3.43 5.34 4.59
N TYR A 100 4.02 5.32 3.39
CA TYR A 100 4.22 4.10 2.62
C TYR A 100 5.09 3.10 3.37
N LEU A 101 6.23 3.51 3.90
CA LEU A 101 7.15 2.64 4.63
C LEU A 101 6.56 2.15 5.96
N ALA A 102 5.77 2.99 6.64
CA ALA A 102 5.00 2.58 7.82
C ALA A 102 3.95 1.51 7.47
N PHE A 103 3.27 1.64 6.32
CA PHE A 103 2.37 0.60 5.81
C PHE A 103 3.12 -0.71 5.53
N VAL A 104 4.28 -0.65 4.88
CA VAL A 104 5.13 -1.82 4.60
C VAL A 104 5.57 -2.51 5.90
N ASP A 105 5.97 -1.72 6.90
CA ASP A 105 6.40 -2.23 8.21
C ASP A 105 5.28 -2.94 8.98
N GLN A 106 4.06 -2.42 8.87
CA GLN A 106 2.87 -3.00 9.53
C GLN A 106 2.33 -4.24 8.81
N HIS A 107 2.60 -4.41 7.52
CA HIS A 107 2.08 -5.49 6.68
C HIS A 107 3.20 -6.35 6.08
N ASP A 108 4.30 -6.51 6.79
CA ASP A 108 5.58 -7.05 6.29
C ASP A 108 5.44 -8.41 5.57
N THR A 109 4.82 -9.40 6.19
CA THR A 109 4.65 -10.74 5.61
C THR A 109 3.69 -10.73 4.42
N GLY A 110 2.56 -10.02 4.55
CA GLY A 110 1.56 -9.91 3.47
C GLY A 110 2.10 -9.13 2.28
N PHE A 111 2.85 -8.05 2.52
CA PHE A 111 3.50 -7.26 1.49
C PHE A 111 4.57 -8.06 0.74
N SER A 112 5.41 -8.78 1.47
CA SER A 112 6.43 -9.66 0.88
C SER A 112 5.81 -10.79 0.06
N ALA A 113 4.79 -11.48 0.59
CA ALA A 113 4.09 -12.54 -0.12
C ALA A 113 3.43 -12.03 -1.41
N LEU A 114 2.84 -10.84 -1.39
CA LEU A 114 2.19 -10.24 -2.55
C LEU A 114 3.17 -9.90 -3.68
N LEU A 115 4.32 -9.30 -3.34
CA LEU A 115 5.26 -8.80 -4.35
C LEU A 115 6.26 -9.86 -4.82
N GLN A 116 6.57 -10.86 -4.00
CA GLN A 116 7.45 -11.95 -4.41
C GLN A 116 6.77 -12.94 -5.36
N GLY A 117 5.44 -12.96 -5.40
CA GLY A 117 4.65 -13.82 -6.27
C GLY A 117 4.72 -15.31 -5.92
N GLY A 118 4.02 -16.12 -6.68
CA GLY A 118 4.05 -17.59 -6.52
C GLY A 118 2.98 -18.13 -5.58
N SER A 119 2.10 -17.30 -5.04
CA SER A 119 0.97 -17.74 -4.22
C SER A 119 -0.10 -18.44 -5.06
N VAL A 120 -0.66 -19.52 -4.52
CA VAL A 120 -1.79 -20.26 -5.13
C VAL A 120 -3.06 -19.38 -5.26
N VAL A 121 -3.14 -18.30 -4.47
CA VAL A 121 -4.24 -17.31 -4.52
C VAL A 121 -3.96 -16.17 -5.49
N GLU A 122 -2.78 -16.14 -6.13
CA GLU A 122 -2.43 -15.13 -7.10
C GLU A 122 -3.22 -15.34 -8.41
N THR A 123 -3.91 -14.29 -8.84
CA THR A 123 -4.72 -14.28 -10.05
C THR A 123 -4.41 -13.05 -10.88
N SER A 124 -4.88 -13.03 -12.14
CA SER A 124 -4.83 -11.82 -12.96
C SER A 124 -5.53 -10.63 -12.28
N ARG A 125 -6.44 -10.89 -11.35
CA ARG A 125 -7.16 -9.86 -10.60
C ARG A 125 -6.30 -9.27 -9.48
N THR A 126 -5.57 -10.09 -8.74
CA THR A 126 -4.63 -9.60 -7.72
C THR A 126 -3.49 -8.80 -8.35
N THR A 127 -2.92 -9.28 -9.45
CA THR A 127 -1.94 -8.54 -10.26
C THR A 127 -2.49 -7.18 -10.72
N ALA A 128 -3.73 -7.14 -11.21
CA ALA A 128 -4.36 -5.88 -11.64
C ALA A 128 -4.57 -4.89 -10.49
N ILE A 129 -4.83 -5.36 -9.26
CA ILE A 129 -4.93 -4.51 -8.07
C ILE A 129 -3.58 -3.85 -7.77
N VAL A 130 -2.49 -4.63 -7.74
CA VAL A 130 -1.13 -4.12 -7.51
C VAL A 130 -0.71 -3.11 -8.59
N ASP A 131 -0.94 -3.44 -9.85
CA ASP A 131 -0.65 -2.54 -10.98
C ASP A 131 -1.49 -1.25 -10.92
N GLY A 132 -2.71 -1.34 -10.38
CA GLY A 132 -3.55 -0.18 -10.10
C GLY A 132 -2.93 0.76 -9.07
N VAL A 133 -2.35 0.24 -8.00
CA VAL A 133 -1.63 1.04 -6.98
C VAL A 133 -0.39 1.70 -7.59
N ARG A 134 0.43 0.96 -8.34
CA ARG A 134 1.62 1.51 -9.02
C ARG A 134 1.27 2.65 -9.97
N ARG A 135 0.16 2.49 -10.69
CA ARG A 135 -0.33 3.54 -11.60
C ARG A 135 -0.79 4.76 -10.84
N ALA A 136 -1.58 4.59 -9.77
CA ALA A 136 -2.02 5.68 -8.92
C ALA A 136 -0.86 6.45 -8.31
N ALA A 137 0.17 5.75 -7.80
CA ALA A 137 1.39 6.39 -7.29
C ALA A 137 2.11 7.21 -8.37
N ALA A 138 2.23 6.69 -9.59
CA ALA A 138 2.86 7.41 -10.69
C ALA A 138 2.06 8.66 -11.10
N GLU A 139 0.75 8.57 -11.20
CA GLU A 139 -0.15 9.69 -11.51
C GLU A 139 -0.08 10.76 -10.42
N HIS A 140 -0.03 10.33 -9.16
CA HIS A 140 0.10 11.25 -8.04
C HIS A 140 1.43 12.03 -8.07
N ILE A 141 2.55 11.35 -8.24
CA ILE A 141 3.85 12.02 -8.39
C ILE A 141 3.83 13.00 -9.56
N LEU A 142 3.32 12.59 -10.71
CA LEU A 142 3.23 13.46 -11.90
C LEU A 142 2.37 14.71 -11.64
N SER A 143 1.26 14.59 -10.93
CA SER A 143 0.41 15.73 -10.57
C SER A 143 1.13 16.75 -9.69
N HIS A 144 2.04 16.30 -8.82
CA HIS A 144 2.85 17.16 -7.96
C HIS A 144 4.02 17.83 -8.68
N LEU A 145 4.44 17.32 -9.84
CA LEU A 145 5.50 17.91 -10.66
C LEU A 145 5.01 19.09 -11.52
N HIS A 146 3.70 19.39 -11.53
CA HIS A 146 3.09 20.46 -12.32
C HIS A 146 3.46 20.37 -13.82
N VAL A 147 3.46 19.17 -14.36
CA VAL A 147 3.74 18.89 -15.76
C VAL A 147 2.45 18.50 -16.46
N ASP A 148 1.93 19.36 -17.34
CA ASP A 148 0.64 19.14 -18.02
C ASP A 148 0.66 17.91 -18.93
N GLU A 149 1.73 17.73 -19.69
CA GLU A 149 1.90 16.59 -20.61
C GLU A 149 3.26 15.91 -20.33
N PRO A 150 3.34 14.96 -19.39
CA PRO A 150 4.59 14.26 -19.11
C PRO A 150 5.02 13.41 -20.28
N GLY A 151 6.24 13.62 -20.75
CA GLY A 151 6.86 12.87 -21.83
C GLY A 151 7.14 11.40 -21.47
N PRO A 152 7.40 10.54 -22.44
CA PRO A 152 7.58 9.11 -22.21
C PRO A 152 8.77 8.79 -21.33
N ARG A 153 9.86 9.59 -21.39
CA ARG A 153 11.04 9.38 -20.55
C ARG A 153 10.75 9.73 -19.09
N LEU A 154 10.06 10.85 -18.83
CA LEU A 154 9.66 11.22 -17.47
C LEU A 154 8.74 10.16 -16.85
N ARG A 155 7.71 9.71 -17.59
CA ARG A 155 6.84 8.62 -17.13
C ARG A 155 7.60 7.34 -16.82
N MET A 156 8.54 6.96 -17.68
CA MET A 156 9.38 5.78 -17.46
C MET A 156 10.24 5.94 -16.21
N THR A 157 10.89 7.09 -16.03
CA THR A 157 11.74 7.39 -14.88
C THR A 157 10.98 7.27 -13.57
N ILE A 158 9.77 7.84 -13.49
CA ILE A 158 8.92 7.75 -12.30
C ILE A 158 8.51 6.29 -12.02
N ARG A 159 8.08 5.54 -13.04
CA ARG A 159 7.68 4.15 -12.87
C ARG A 159 8.86 3.26 -12.45
N MET A 160 10.04 3.48 -13.01
CA MET A 160 11.26 2.78 -12.60
C MET A 160 11.61 3.07 -11.15
N TRP A 161 11.49 4.33 -10.72
CA TRP A 161 11.75 4.68 -9.33
C TRP A 161 10.73 4.05 -8.36
N ILE A 162 9.44 4.03 -8.68
CA ILE A 162 8.41 3.35 -7.90
C ILE A 162 8.76 1.86 -7.73
N THR A 163 9.18 1.19 -8.82
CA THR A 163 9.62 -0.22 -8.73
C THR A 163 10.88 -0.38 -7.88
N ALA A 164 11.79 0.59 -7.92
CA ALA A 164 12.97 0.59 -7.06
C ALA A 164 12.59 0.77 -5.58
N VAL A 165 11.61 1.62 -5.26
CA VAL A 165 11.07 1.77 -3.90
C VAL A 165 10.46 0.46 -3.40
N GLU A 166 9.65 -0.22 -4.20
CA GLU A 166 9.10 -1.54 -3.85
C GLU A 166 10.19 -2.57 -3.59
N ALA A 167 11.20 -2.65 -4.48
CA ALA A 167 12.32 -3.56 -4.33
C ALA A 167 13.15 -3.25 -3.08
N ALA A 168 13.44 -1.97 -2.82
CA ALA A 168 14.15 -1.55 -1.62
C ALA A 168 13.38 -1.90 -0.34
N SER A 169 12.05 -1.77 -0.35
CA SER A 169 11.20 -2.16 0.77
C SER A 169 11.27 -3.66 1.06
N LEU A 170 11.24 -4.51 0.03
CA LEU A 170 11.39 -5.96 0.19
C LEU A 170 12.77 -6.34 0.74
N ILE A 171 13.84 -5.74 0.21
CA ILE A 171 15.20 -5.95 0.68
C ILE A 171 15.33 -5.51 2.14
N TRP A 172 14.75 -4.36 2.48
CA TRP A 172 14.76 -3.84 3.85
C TRP A 172 14.07 -4.77 4.85
N LEU A 173 12.94 -5.38 4.47
CA LEU A 173 12.27 -6.40 5.29
C LEU A 173 13.15 -7.65 5.45
N ASP A 174 13.76 -8.13 4.36
CA ASP A 174 14.61 -9.33 4.33
C ASP A 174 15.91 -9.14 5.15
N GLU A 175 16.49 -7.95 5.13
CA GLU A 175 17.68 -7.55 5.88
C GLU A 175 17.36 -7.16 7.35
N GLY A 176 16.21 -7.55 7.87
CA GLY A 176 15.82 -7.31 9.26
C GLY A 176 15.58 -5.84 9.58
N LYS A 177 15.01 -5.11 8.62
CA LYS A 177 14.62 -3.70 8.76
C LYS A 177 15.83 -2.77 8.99
N GLN A 178 16.92 -3.04 8.27
CA GLN A 178 18.12 -2.21 8.24
C GLN A 178 18.34 -1.62 6.83
N PRO A 179 18.76 -0.36 6.71
CA PRO A 179 18.99 0.66 7.76
C PRO A 179 17.70 1.10 8.48
N PRO A 180 17.78 2.00 9.49
CA PRO A 180 16.60 2.62 10.09
C PRO A 180 15.68 3.25 9.04
N LEU A 181 14.37 3.21 9.29
CA LEU A 181 13.34 3.63 8.33
C LEU A 181 13.55 5.08 7.81
N GLU A 182 13.99 5.99 8.69
CA GLU A 182 14.27 7.38 8.31
C GLU A 182 15.44 7.49 7.32
N GLU A 183 16.48 6.69 7.52
CA GLU A 183 17.63 6.64 6.61
C GLU A 183 17.24 6.05 5.26
N LEU A 184 16.45 4.98 5.25
CA LEU A 184 15.90 4.39 4.02
C LEU A 184 15.06 5.41 3.25
N ARG A 185 14.15 6.12 3.94
CA ARG A 185 13.33 7.18 3.34
C ARG A 185 14.20 8.26 2.67
N ASP A 186 15.16 8.80 3.40
CA ASP A 186 16.02 9.87 2.90
C ASP A 186 16.82 9.41 1.68
N TRP A 187 17.37 8.21 1.73
CA TRP A 187 18.06 7.61 0.59
C TRP A 187 17.15 7.44 -0.63
N LEU A 188 15.90 7.00 -0.45
CA LEU A 188 14.93 6.87 -1.55
C LEU A 188 14.58 8.24 -2.16
N VAL A 189 14.48 9.29 -1.36
CA VAL A 189 14.29 10.67 -1.85
C VAL A 189 15.50 11.14 -2.67
N GLU A 190 16.72 10.91 -2.18
CA GLU A 190 17.95 11.23 -2.91
C GLU A 190 18.02 10.47 -4.23
N GLN A 191 17.66 9.19 -4.26
CA GLN A 191 17.57 8.40 -5.49
C GLN A 191 16.57 8.99 -6.48
N PHE A 192 15.41 9.50 -6.02
CA PHE A 192 14.46 10.17 -6.91
C PHE A 192 15.10 11.32 -7.66
N VAL A 193 15.80 12.21 -6.95
CA VAL A 193 16.52 13.33 -7.54
C VAL A 193 17.61 12.84 -8.50
N ALA A 194 18.36 11.81 -8.11
CA ALA A 194 19.46 11.27 -8.92
C ALA A 194 18.95 10.66 -10.23
N VAL A 195 17.86 9.90 -10.25
CA VAL A 195 17.32 9.32 -11.49
C VAL A 195 16.72 10.38 -12.40
N LEU A 196 16.10 11.42 -11.85
CA LEU A 196 15.66 12.59 -12.62
C LEU A 196 16.85 13.31 -13.26
N ALA A 197 17.93 13.56 -12.50
CA ALA A 197 19.15 14.22 -13.00
C ALA A 197 19.85 13.43 -14.10
N VAL A 198 19.84 12.09 -14.01
CA VAL A 198 20.37 11.23 -15.11
C VAL A 198 19.51 11.36 -16.36
N THR A 199 18.19 11.38 -16.21
CA THR A 199 17.25 11.50 -17.34
C THR A 199 17.31 12.89 -17.97
N ALA A 200 17.51 13.93 -17.18
CA ALA A 200 17.66 15.34 -17.59
C ALA A 200 18.71 15.54 -18.69
N ARG A 201 19.77 14.75 -18.68
CA ARG A 201 20.83 14.80 -19.72
C ARG A 201 20.32 14.51 -21.13
N ARG A 202 19.12 13.94 -21.28
CA ARG A 202 18.53 13.48 -22.53
C ARG A 202 17.07 13.90 -22.71
N ASP A 203 16.55 14.68 -21.77
CA ASP A 203 15.14 15.06 -21.72
C ASP A 203 14.99 16.46 -21.11
N ALA A 204 14.54 17.42 -21.92
CA ALA A 204 14.44 18.81 -21.52
C ALA A 204 13.42 19.03 -20.37
N GLN A 205 12.34 18.25 -20.36
CA GLN A 205 11.32 18.34 -19.30
C GLN A 205 11.90 17.92 -17.95
N CYS A 206 12.68 16.84 -17.91
CA CYS A 206 13.37 16.42 -16.69
C CYS A 206 14.45 17.44 -16.26
N ASP A 207 15.12 18.11 -17.23
CA ASP A 207 16.13 19.16 -16.93
C ASP A 207 15.48 20.38 -16.27
N GLU A 208 14.32 20.82 -16.75
CA GLU A 208 13.54 21.89 -16.11
C GLU A 208 13.10 21.53 -14.68
N LEU A 209 12.63 20.30 -14.48
CA LEU A 209 12.25 19.79 -13.16
C LEU A 209 13.43 19.77 -12.19
N VAL A 210 14.60 19.28 -12.62
CA VAL A 210 15.80 19.24 -11.77
C VAL A 210 16.24 20.64 -11.37
N ARG A 211 16.17 21.63 -12.29
CA ARG A 211 16.47 23.03 -11.96
C ARG A 211 15.49 23.61 -10.96
N ALA A 212 14.19 23.32 -11.11
CA ALA A 212 13.18 23.76 -10.15
C ALA A 212 13.43 23.18 -8.76
N LEU A 213 13.73 21.87 -8.67
CA LEU A 213 14.07 21.22 -7.39
C LEU A 213 15.32 21.80 -6.73
N ALA A 214 16.33 22.21 -7.51
CA ALA A 214 17.53 22.83 -6.99
C ALA A 214 17.28 24.25 -6.42
N THR A 215 16.17 24.87 -6.76
CA THR A 215 15.78 26.20 -6.25
C THR A 215 14.99 26.07 -4.93
N ASP A 216 14.41 24.90 -4.67
CA ASP A 216 13.62 24.58 -3.47
C ASP A 216 14.49 24.01 -2.30
N LEU A 217 15.78 23.77 -2.54
CA LEU A 217 16.79 23.34 -1.57
C LEU A 217 17.52 24.54 -0.95
#